data_c60029c1a788b76e2333bd3cceac4cb3
#
_entry.id   c60029c1a788b76e2333bd3cceac4cb3
#
_cell.length_a   1.000
_cell.length_b   1.000
_cell.length_c   1.000
_cell.angle_alpha   90.00
_cell.angle_beta   90.00
_cell.angle_gamma   90.00
#
_symmetry.space_group_name_H-M   'P 1'
#
loop_
_entity.id
_entity.type
_entity.pdbx_description
1 polymer ?
#
loop_
_entity_poly.entity_id
_entity_poly.type
_entity_poly.pdbx_seq_one_letter_code
_entity_poly.pdbx_strand_id
1 'polypeptide(L)'
;LDINMGAVAKINSELLRIRKELEQFDAVKQFPNPFNPLTDTLPAEVDKEFDRAIEAARNMNEADLIAACHAIERHFNFPAPNELVKKAEIPGGMYTNMVAQLKQLKAEDILEKAMELIPRVRLDAGLPPLVTPTSQIVGAQAVNCALDARSGKPMYSNVSNQFVGLVKGEYGKTPVPVDPEFRLKIAGVREETPYDTSKYRMQPNPVLDERGGVKL
;
A
#
# COMPACT_ATOMS: atom_id res chain seq x y z
N LEU A 1 12.10 -22.69 6.68
CA LEU A 1 13.13 -21.78 6.15
C LEU A 1 14.24 -21.63 7.19
N ASP A 2 15.44 -22.15 6.88
CA ASP A 2 16.62 -21.92 7.72
C ASP A 2 17.19 -20.54 7.38
N ILE A 3 16.99 -19.58 8.27
CA ILE A 3 17.52 -18.24 8.13
C ILE A 3 18.84 -18.15 8.87
N ASN A 4 19.91 -17.72 8.20
CA ASN A 4 21.18 -17.45 8.85
C ASN A 4 21.11 -16.14 9.64
N MET A 5 20.71 -16.23 10.91
CA MET A 5 20.58 -15.08 11.80
C MET A 5 21.90 -14.32 12.01
N GLY A 6 23.04 -15.00 11.93
CA GLY A 6 24.34 -14.34 12.00
C GLY A 6 24.63 -13.44 10.80
N ALA A 7 24.20 -13.84 9.60
CA ALA A 7 24.29 -13.00 8.41
C ALA A 7 23.31 -11.81 8.49
N VAL A 8 22.08 -12.04 8.94
CA VAL A 8 21.08 -10.98 9.14
C VAL A 8 21.59 -9.93 10.13
N ALA A 9 22.18 -10.35 11.25
CA ALA A 9 22.72 -9.43 12.24
C ALA A 9 23.90 -8.59 11.71
N LYS A 10 24.78 -9.17 10.88
CA LYS A 10 25.86 -8.41 10.22
C LYS A 10 25.31 -7.38 9.24
N ILE A 11 24.33 -7.76 8.43
CA ILE A 11 23.66 -6.84 7.50
C ILE A 11 22.98 -5.70 8.28
N ASN A 12 22.27 -6.02 9.36
CA ASN A 12 21.64 -5.02 10.21
C ASN A 12 22.64 -4.02 10.80
N SER A 13 23.80 -4.49 11.27
CA SER A 13 24.86 -3.61 11.79
C SER A 13 25.34 -2.62 10.70
N GLU A 14 25.53 -3.09 9.47
CA GLU A 14 25.92 -2.21 8.36
C GLU A 14 24.81 -1.23 7.97
N LEU A 15 23.56 -1.65 7.97
CA LEU A 15 22.42 -0.76 7.74
C LEU A 15 22.30 0.32 8.81
N LEU A 16 22.56 -0.02 10.08
CA LEU A 16 22.58 0.97 11.17
C LEU A 16 23.72 2.00 11.00
N ARG A 17 24.88 1.57 10.50
CA ARG A 17 25.98 2.47 10.16
C ARG A 17 25.58 3.47 9.06
N ILE A 18 25.01 2.95 7.98
CA ILE A 18 24.53 3.79 6.85
C ILE A 18 23.42 4.74 7.32
N ARG A 19 22.48 4.23 8.12
CA ARG A 19 21.40 5.02 8.67
C ARG A 19 21.92 6.22 9.46
N LYS A 20 22.96 6.04 10.29
CA LYS A 20 23.54 7.12 11.07
C LYS A 20 24.06 8.26 10.20
N GLU A 21 24.59 7.93 9.01
CA GLU A 21 25.00 8.93 8.04
C GLU A 21 23.80 9.67 7.41
N LEU A 22 22.63 8.99 7.29
CA LEU A 22 21.40 9.57 6.73
C LEU A 22 20.58 10.39 7.73
N GLU A 23 20.79 10.21 9.04
CA GLU A 23 20.04 10.94 10.08
C GLU A 23 20.15 12.47 9.96
N GLN A 24 21.25 12.97 9.42
CA GLN A 24 21.43 14.42 9.17
C GLN A 24 20.43 14.98 8.14
N PHE A 25 19.84 14.10 7.30
CA PHE A 25 18.85 14.47 6.28
C PHE A 25 17.41 14.24 6.75
N ASP A 26 17.21 13.67 7.95
CA ASP A 26 15.88 13.45 8.53
C ASP A 26 15.30 14.76 9.07
N ALA A 27 14.69 15.55 8.17
CA ALA A 27 14.09 16.84 8.52
C ALA A 27 12.91 16.73 9.49
N VAL A 28 12.26 15.56 9.57
CA VAL A 28 11.04 15.35 10.38
C VAL A 28 11.30 14.53 11.65
N LYS A 29 12.54 14.01 11.83
CA LYS A 29 12.96 13.21 12.98
C LYS A 29 12.04 12.02 13.25
N GLN A 30 11.63 11.32 12.19
CA GLN A 30 10.70 10.19 12.23
C GLN A 30 11.39 8.83 12.19
N PHE A 31 12.71 8.77 12.18
CA PHE A 31 13.40 7.49 12.26
C PHE A 31 13.17 6.85 13.63
N PRO A 32 12.79 5.58 13.68
CA PRO A 32 12.75 4.84 14.93
C PRO A 32 14.11 4.83 15.62
N ASN A 33 14.16 4.69 16.95
CA ASN A 33 15.41 4.54 17.67
C ASN A 33 16.15 3.31 17.16
N PRO A 34 17.45 3.40 16.87
CA PRO A 34 18.22 2.26 16.40
C PRO A 34 18.37 1.22 17.53
N PHE A 35 18.34 -0.05 17.17
CA PHE A 35 18.60 -1.17 18.06
C PHE A 35 19.44 -2.23 17.33
N ASN A 36 20.54 -2.62 17.93
CA ASN A 36 21.37 -3.69 17.42
C ASN A 36 21.29 -4.91 18.34
N PRO A 37 20.60 -5.99 17.95
CA PRO A 37 20.40 -7.17 18.82
C PRO A 37 21.69 -7.91 19.18
N LEU A 38 22.84 -7.57 18.56
CA LEU A 38 24.14 -8.16 18.90
C LEU A 38 24.85 -7.43 20.05
N THR A 39 24.57 -6.14 20.22
CA THR A 39 25.34 -5.28 21.15
C THR A 39 24.45 -4.59 22.18
N ASP A 40 23.19 -4.38 21.88
CA ASP A 40 22.29 -3.62 22.71
C ASP A 40 21.43 -4.56 23.56
N THR A 41 21.12 -4.12 24.76
CA THR A 41 20.21 -4.84 25.66
C THR A 41 18.91 -4.08 25.78
N LEU A 42 17.80 -4.79 25.67
CA LEU A 42 16.47 -4.20 25.90
C LEU A 42 16.31 -3.84 27.39
N PRO A 43 15.68 -2.70 27.70
CA PRO A 43 15.18 -2.45 29.04
C PRO A 43 14.21 -3.55 29.49
N ALA A 44 14.25 -3.94 30.76
CA ALA A 44 13.43 -5.04 31.26
C ALA A 44 11.91 -4.82 31.11
N GLU A 45 11.47 -3.57 31.12
CA GLU A 45 10.06 -3.23 30.87
C GLU A 45 9.66 -3.48 29.41
N VAL A 46 10.56 -3.27 28.46
CA VAL A 46 10.30 -3.51 27.03
C VAL A 46 10.35 -5.00 26.72
N ASP A 47 11.29 -5.71 27.32
CA ASP A 47 11.41 -7.16 27.20
C ASP A 47 10.11 -7.86 27.67
N LYS A 48 9.52 -7.40 28.78
CA LYS A 48 8.22 -7.87 29.26
C LYS A 48 7.08 -7.61 28.27
N GLU A 49 7.10 -6.52 27.51
CA GLU A 49 6.09 -6.26 26.49
C GLU A 49 6.24 -7.21 25.30
N PHE A 50 7.47 -7.64 24.95
CA PHE A 50 7.67 -8.71 23.97
C PHE A 50 7.11 -10.05 24.47
N ASP A 51 7.39 -10.43 25.72
CA ASP A 51 6.81 -11.64 26.32
C ASP A 51 5.28 -11.59 26.35
N ARG A 52 4.71 -10.43 26.72
CA ARG A 52 3.28 -10.19 26.70
C ARG A 52 2.68 -10.32 25.32
N ALA A 53 3.33 -9.78 24.28
CA ALA A 53 2.89 -9.91 22.91
C ALA A 53 2.87 -11.38 22.44
N ILE A 54 3.92 -12.14 22.78
CA ILE A 54 4.02 -13.58 22.46
C ILE A 54 2.91 -14.37 23.16
N GLU A 55 2.66 -14.11 24.45
CA GLU A 55 1.61 -14.76 25.23
C GLU A 55 0.20 -14.42 24.68
N ALA A 56 -0.05 -13.15 24.39
CA ALA A 56 -1.30 -12.69 23.80
C ALA A 56 -1.57 -13.34 22.44
N ALA A 57 -0.53 -13.46 21.60
CA ALA A 57 -0.63 -14.15 20.31
C ALA A 57 -0.97 -15.64 20.46
N ARG A 58 -0.31 -16.35 21.40
CA ARG A 58 -0.60 -17.76 21.70
C ARG A 58 -2.05 -17.98 22.15
N ASN A 59 -2.57 -17.03 22.93
CA ASN A 59 -3.93 -17.09 23.48
C ASN A 59 -4.99 -16.47 22.55
N MET A 60 -4.62 -16.04 21.35
CA MET A 60 -5.50 -15.35 20.39
C MET A 60 -6.18 -14.10 21.00
N ASN A 61 -5.51 -13.43 21.93
CA ASN A 61 -5.96 -12.20 22.54
C ASN A 61 -5.49 -10.98 21.75
N GLU A 62 -6.26 -10.61 20.73
CA GLU A 62 -5.93 -9.53 19.81
C GLU A 62 -5.76 -8.17 20.51
N ALA A 63 -6.62 -7.84 21.45
CA ALA A 63 -6.59 -6.56 22.16
C ALA A 63 -5.30 -6.39 22.97
N ASP A 64 -4.86 -7.43 23.65
CA ASP A 64 -3.64 -7.42 24.46
C ASP A 64 -2.39 -7.44 23.58
N LEU A 65 -2.43 -8.20 22.48
CA LEU A 65 -1.37 -8.20 21.47
C LEU A 65 -1.14 -6.79 20.89
N ILE A 66 -2.19 -6.12 20.46
CA ILE A 66 -2.12 -4.77 19.92
C ILE A 66 -1.57 -3.79 20.97
N ALA A 67 -2.03 -3.88 22.23
CA ALA A 67 -1.58 -3.02 23.30
C ALA A 67 -0.07 -3.19 23.57
N ALA A 68 0.42 -4.43 23.62
CA ALA A 68 1.83 -4.75 23.80
C ALA A 68 2.68 -4.25 22.60
N CYS A 69 2.24 -4.50 21.37
CA CYS A 69 2.91 -4.00 20.18
C CYS A 69 3.03 -2.47 20.18
N HIS A 70 1.98 -1.76 20.55
CA HIS A 70 2.03 -0.29 20.64
C HIS A 70 2.96 0.20 21.75
N ALA A 71 3.12 -0.55 22.85
CA ALA A 71 4.10 -0.22 23.89
C ALA A 71 5.53 -0.35 23.37
N ILE A 72 5.83 -1.42 22.62
CA ILE A 72 7.12 -1.66 21.98
C ILE A 72 7.40 -0.56 20.93
N GLU A 73 6.44 -0.26 20.07
CA GLU A 73 6.55 0.79 19.04
C GLU A 73 6.88 2.15 19.64
N ARG A 74 6.21 2.53 20.74
CA ARG A 74 6.50 3.79 21.45
C ARG A 74 7.91 3.84 22.00
N HIS A 75 8.42 2.73 22.53
CA HIS A 75 9.81 2.66 23.03
C HIS A 75 10.82 2.96 21.92
N PHE A 76 10.59 2.42 20.72
CA PHE A 76 11.45 2.64 19.57
C PHE A 76 11.13 3.92 18.79
N ASN A 77 10.25 4.75 19.29
CA ASN A 77 9.84 6.00 18.63
C ASN A 77 9.27 5.79 17.22
N PHE A 78 8.52 4.70 17.02
CA PHE A 78 7.74 4.56 15.80
C PHE A 78 6.62 5.60 15.77
N PRO A 79 6.31 6.19 14.60
CA PRO A 79 5.20 7.11 14.48
C PRO A 79 3.87 6.40 14.80
N ALA A 80 2.94 7.14 15.42
CA ALA A 80 1.61 6.62 15.67
C ALA A 80 0.92 6.20 14.36
N PRO A 81 0.05 5.16 14.39
CA PRO A 81 -0.73 4.76 13.22
C PRO A 81 -1.53 5.93 12.65
N ASN A 82 -1.61 6.01 11.33
CA ASN A 82 -2.45 7.00 10.67
C ASN A 82 -3.90 6.53 10.68
N GLU A 83 -4.73 7.14 11.51
CA GLU A 83 -6.14 6.74 11.69
C GLU A 83 -6.98 6.90 10.40
N LEU A 84 -6.65 7.83 9.51
CA LEU A 84 -7.32 7.93 8.21
C LEU A 84 -7.04 6.71 7.33
N VAL A 85 -5.77 6.27 7.29
CA VAL A 85 -5.37 5.07 6.53
C VAL A 85 -6.03 3.83 7.10
N LYS A 86 -6.04 3.69 8.43
CA LYS A 86 -6.66 2.59 9.14
C LYS A 86 -8.17 2.53 8.87
N LYS A 87 -8.87 3.66 9.02
CA LYS A 87 -10.32 3.76 8.78
C LYS A 87 -10.70 3.48 7.32
N ALA A 88 -9.87 3.86 6.37
CA ALA A 88 -10.09 3.62 4.94
C ALA A 88 -9.66 2.22 4.48
N GLU A 89 -9.00 1.43 5.36
CA GLU A 89 -8.51 0.08 5.08
C GLU A 89 -7.65 0.00 3.79
N ILE A 90 -6.76 0.99 3.61
CA ILE A 90 -5.94 1.09 2.41
C ILE A 90 -4.46 0.79 2.70
N PRO A 91 -3.70 0.29 1.70
CA PRO A 91 -2.25 0.16 1.81
C PRO A 91 -1.56 1.52 2.00
N GLY A 92 -0.51 1.57 2.83
CA GLY A 92 0.26 2.79 3.07
C GLY A 92 0.83 3.42 1.80
N GLY A 93 1.27 2.61 0.83
CA GLY A 93 1.72 3.09 -0.48
C GLY A 93 0.63 3.78 -1.30
N MET A 94 -0.64 3.35 -1.18
CA MET A 94 -1.77 4.04 -1.80
C MET A 94 -1.97 5.43 -1.18
N TYR A 95 -1.92 5.53 0.14
CA TYR A 95 -2.03 6.79 0.86
C TYR A 95 -0.93 7.79 0.45
N THR A 96 0.32 7.36 0.45
CA THR A 96 1.45 8.24 0.10
C THR A 96 1.37 8.75 -1.34
N ASN A 97 0.91 7.92 -2.28
CA ASN A 97 0.68 8.33 -3.66
C ASN A 97 -0.46 9.36 -3.79
N MET A 98 -1.57 9.17 -3.07
CA MET A 98 -2.68 10.13 -3.03
C MET A 98 -2.23 11.48 -2.47
N VAL A 99 -1.48 11.49 -1.36
CA VAL A 99 -0.92 12.70 -0.77
C VAL A 99 0.02 13.41 -1.74
N ALA A 100 0.91 12.67 -2.42
CA ALA A 100 1.82 13.24 -3.42
C ALA A 100 1.05 13.87 -4.61
N GLN A 101 0.03 13.19 -5.11
CA GLN A 101 -0.82 13.71 -6.18
C GLN A 101 -1.55 15.00 -5.75
N LEU A 102 -2.14 15.01 -4.56
CA LEU A 102 -2.84 16.17 -4.04
C LEU A 102 -1.92 17.38 -3.80
N LYS A 103 -0.69 17.13 -3.32
CA LYS A 103 0.34 18.17 -3.20
C LYS A 103 0.69 18.80 -4.55
N GLN A 104 0.87 17.99 -5.59
CA GLN A 104 1.13 18.49 -6.94
C GLN A 104 -0.03 19.33 -7.49
N LEU A 105 -1.26 18.97 -7.13
CA LEU A 105 -2.48 19.69 -7.53
C LEU A 105 -2.82 20.86 -6.62
N LYS A 106 -2.06 21.08 -5.54
CA LYS A 106 -2.35 22.07 -4.48
C LYS A 106 -3.78 21.91 -3.93
N ALA A 107 -4.14 20.70 -3.63
CA ALA A 107 -5.49 20.27 -3.25
C ALA A 107 -5.49 19.33 -2.04
N GLU A 108 -4.57 19.52 -1.09
CA GLU A 108 -4.43 18.69 0.12
C GLU A 108 -5.68 18.74 1.00
N ASP A 109 -6.45 19.80 0.90
CA ASP A 109 -7.73 20.04 1.60
C ASP A 109 -8.80 18.97 1.30
N ILE A 110 -8.71 18.28 0.16
CA ILE A 110 -9.68 17.25 -0.21
C ILE A 110 -9.22 15.82 0.12
N LEU A 111 -8.11 15.63 0.82
CA LEU A 111 -7.57 14.30 1.12
C LEU A 111 -8.58 13.44 1.88
N GLU A 112 -9.20 13.98 2.93
CA GLU A 112 -10.20 13.25 3.72
C GLU A 112 -11.39 12.83 2.84
N LYS A 113 -11.89 13.74 2.00
CA LYS A 113 -12.96 13.43 1.06
C LYS A 113 -12.58 12.36 0.05
N ALA A 114 -11.37 12.39 -0.48
CA ALA A 114 -10.87 11.36 -1.37
C ALA A 114 -10.82 9.99 -0.66
N MET A 115 -10.35 9.96 0.59
CA MET A 115 -10.30 8.74 1.41
C MET A 115 -11.69 8.16 1.65
N GLU A 116 -12.68 8.98 1.96
CA GLU A 116 -14.08 8.57 2.13
C GLU A 116 -14.70 7.95 0.87
N LEU A 117 -14.24 8.37 -0.31
CA LEU A 117 -14.76 7.88 -1.58
C LEU A 117 -14.15 6.55 -2.03
N ILE A 118 -13.02 6.13 -1.45
CA ILE A 118 -12.33 4.89 -1.84
C ILE A 118 -13.23 3.65 -1.79
N PRO A 119 -13.98 3.37 -0.72
CA PRO A 119 -14.85 2.20 -0.67
C PRO A 119 -15.89 2.19 -1.81
N ARG A 120 -16.46 3.35 -2.12
CA ARG A 120 -17.43 3.49 -3.21
C ARG A 120 -16.78 3.26 -4.56
N VAL A 121 -15.67 3.91 -4.87
CA VAL A 121 -14.96 3.76 -6.15
C VAL A 121 -14.47 2.32 -6.34
N ARG A 122 -14.01 1.68 -5.26
CA ARG A 122 -13.61 0.28 -5.27
C ARG A 122 -14.78 -0.65 -5.57
N LEU A 123 -15.95 -0.40 -4.94
CA LEU A 123 -17.16 -1.19 -5.18
C LEU A 123 -17.61 -1.05 -6.64
N ASP A 124 -17.70 0.17 -7.16
CA ASP A 124 -18.11 0.44 -8.53
C ASP A 124 -17.17 -0.19 -9.56
N ALA A 125 -15.90 -0.37 -9.22
CA ALA A 125 -14.89 -1.07 -10.03
C ALA A 125 -14.89 -2.60 -9.85
N GLY A 126 -15.86 -3.19 -9.13
CA GLY A 126 -15.96 -4.64 -8.92
C GLY A 126 -15.09 -5.20 -7.81
N LEU A 127 -14.78 -4.41 -6.78
CA LEU A 127 -13.98 -4.77 -5.60
C LEU A 127 -12.58 -5.32 -5.94
N PRO A 128 -11.80 -4.69 -6.81
CA PRO A 128 -10.46 -5.15 -7.08
C PRO A 128 -9.62 -5.19 -5.80
N PRO A 129 -8.65 -6.11 -5.67
CA PRO A 129 -7.73 -6.12 -4.56
C PRO A 129 -6.89 -4.83 -4.56
N LEU A 130 -6.68 -4.23 -3.38
CA LEU A 130 -5.90 -2.99 -3.27
C LEU A 130 -4.39 -3.27 -3.23
N VAL A 131 -3.90 -3.90 -4.29
CA VAL A 131 -2.48 -4.14 -4.57
C VAL A 131 -2.07 -3.39 -5.84
N THR A 132 -0.79 -3.19 -6.07
CA THR A 132 -0.30 -2.55 -7.32
C THR A 132 -0.63 -3.42 -8.53
N PRO A 133 -1.20 -2.89 -9.62
CA PRO A 133 -1.47 -1.45 -9.87
C PRO A 133 -2.86 -0.97 -9.41
N THR A 134 -3.78 -1.86 -9.07
CA THR A 134 -5.21 -1.55 -8.86
C THR A 134 -5.44 -0.59 -7.68
N SER A 135 -4.63 -0.67 -6.61
CA SER A 135 -4.68 0.29 -5.51
C SER A 135 -4.41 1.73 -5.97
N GLN A 136 -3.45 1.92 -6.87
CA GLN A 136 -3.12 3.24 -7.41
C GLN A 136 -4.23 3.75 -8.34
N ILE A 137 -4.82 2.87 -9.15
CA ILE A 137 -5.93 3.21 -10.06
C ILE A 137 -7.16 3.66 -9.26
N VAL A 138 -7.53 2.90 -8.24
CA VAL A 138 -8.67 3.24 -7.36
C VAL A 138 -8.40 4.52 -6.59
N GLY A 139 -7.18 4.70 -6.03
CA GLY A 139 -6.80 5.91 -5.31
C GLY A 139 -6.84 7.17 -6.17
N ALA A 140 -6.25 7.11 -7.35
CA ALA A 140 -6.26 8.22 -8.30
C ALA A 140 -7.69 8.58 -8.74
N GLN A 141 -8.54 7.58 -8.97
CA GLN A 141 -9.94 7.83 -9.31
C GLN A 141 -10.74 8.41 -8.15
N ALA A 142 -10.48 8.00 -6.92
CA ALA A 142 -11.10 8.61 -5.73
C ALA A 142 -10.71 10.09 -5.59
N VAL A 143 -9.45 10.45 -5.86
CA VAL A 143 -8.99 11.84 -5.92
C VAL A 143 -9.74 12.61 -7.02
N ASN A 144 -9.88 12.05 -8.23
CA ASN A 144 -10.63 12.68 -9.30
C ASN A 144 -12.10 12.92 -8.92
N CYS A 145 -12.76 11.95 -8.28
CA CYS A 145 -14.14 12.10 -7.80
C CYS A 145 -14.25 13.17 -6.69
N ALA A 146 -13.25 13.30 -5.82
CA ALA A 146 -13.22 14.37 -4.81
C ALA A 146 -13.03 15.75 -5.45
N LEU A 147 -12.22 15.87 -6.49
CA LEU A 147 -12.07 17.09 -7.30
C LEU A 147 -13.36 17.46 -8.04
N ASP A 148 -14.05 16.47 -8.61
CA ASP A 148 -15.36 16.65 -9.23
C ASP A 148 -16.36 17.22 -8.22
N ALA A 149 -16.45 16.62 -7.03
CA ALA A 149 -17.32 17.08 -5.96
C ALA A 149 -17.00 18.50 -5.50
N ARG A 150 -15.71 18.85 -5.33
CA ARG A 150 -15.26 20.22 -5.01
C ARG A 150 -15.68 21.23 -6.07
N SER A 151 -15.73 20.79 -7.33
CA SER A 151 -16.12 21.63 -8.48
C SER A 151 -17.63 21.61 -8.77
N GLY A 152 -18.46 20.99 -7.91
CA GLY A 152 -19.89 20.84 -8.12
C GLY A 152 -20.28 19.92 -9.27
N LYS A 153 -19.37 19.07 -9.73
CA LYS A 153 -19.59 18.10 -10.79
C LYS A 153 -20.03 16.74 -10.23
N PRO A 154 -20.81 15.96 -10.97
CA PRO A 154 -21.16 14.60 -10.56
C PRO A 154 -19.92 13.70 -10.54
N MET A 155 -19.97 12.65 -9.70
CA MET A 155 -18.92 11.63 -9.66
C MET A 155 -18.64 11.05 -11.05
N TYR A 156 -17.37 10.79 -11.33
CA TYR A 156 -16.90 10.26 -12.60
C TYR A 156 -17.07 11.23 -13.78
N SER A 157 -17.07 12.55 -13.53
CA SER A 157 -16.92 13.55 -14.58
C SER A 157 -15.49 13.56 -15.14
N ASN A 158 -14.51 13.27 -14.27
CA ASN A 158 -13.10 13.04 -14.61
C ASN A 158 -12.75 11.57 -14.38
N VAL A 159 -12.46 10.84 -15.45
CA VAL A 159 -12.10 9.42 -15.38
C VAL A 159 -10.72 9.22 -16.00
N SER A 160 -9.83 8.53 -15.27
CA SER A 160 -8.51 8.20 -15.78
C SER A 160 -8.58 7.03 -16.77
N ASN A 161 -7.67 7.01 -17.75
CA ASN A 161 -7.60 5.91 -18.72
C ASN A 161 -7.39 4.55 -18.04
N GLN A 162 -6.60 4.51 -16.96
CA GLN A 162 -6.37 3.29 -16.20
C GLN A 162 -7.66 2.81 -15.52
N PHE A 163 -8.49 3.71 -15.01
CA PHE A 163 -9.76 3.33 -14.40
C PHE A 163 -10.76 2.84 -15.48
N VAL A 164 -10.77 3.47 -16.67
CA VAL A 164 -11.52 2.95 -17.82
C VAL A 164 -11.10 1.52 -18.15
N GLY A 165 -9.80 1.26 -18.25
CA GLY A 165 -9.27 -0.08 -18.52
C GLY A 165 -9.63 -1.10 -17.41
N LEU A 166 -9.59 -0.68 -16.13
CA LEU A 166 -10.01 -1.51 -15.02
C LEU A 166 -11.48 -1.92 -15.11
N VAL A 167 -12.37 -0.94 -15.31
CA VAL A 167 -13.82 -1.14 -15.45
C VAL A 167 -14.15 -1.97 -16.70
N LYS A 168 -13.38 -1.82 -17.77
CA LYS A 168 -13.51 -2.58 -19.01
C LYS A 168 -13.12 -4.05 -18.88
N GLY A 169 -12.28 -4.40 -17.87
CA GLY A 169 -11.81 -5.76 -17.65
C GLY A 169 -10.39 -6.06 -18.16
N GLU A 170 -9.64 -5.03 -18.59
CA GLU A 170 -8.27 -5.18 -19.11
C GLU A 170 -7.25 -5.65 -18.06
N TYR A 171 -7.56 -5.47 -16.78
CA TYR A 171 -6.74 -5.94 -15.65
C TYR A 171 -7.15 -7.33 -15.12
N GLY A 172 -8.05 -8.00 -15.81
CA GLY A 172 -8.57 -9.31 -15.44
C GLY A 172 -9.95 -9.25 -14.77
N LYS A 173 -10.46 -10.43 -14.43
CA LYS A 173 -11.79 -10.59 -13.82
C LYS A 173 -11.80 -10.03 -12.39
N THR A 174 -12.80 -9.21 -12.10
CA THR A 174 -13.00 -8.63 -10.76
C THR A 174 -13.75 -9.59 -9.83
N PRO A 175 -13.53 -9.52 -8.48
CA PRO A 175 -14.24 -10.34 -7.50
C PRO A 175 -15.76 -10.21 -7.55
N VAL A 176 -16.26 -9.01 -7.83
CA VAL A 176 -17.67 -8.73 -8.03
C VAL A 176 -17.87 -8.20 -9.44
N PRO A 177 -18.89 -8.68 -10.18
CA PRO A 177 -19.18 -8.13 -11.50
C PRO A 177 -19.44 -6.62 -11.45
N VAL A 178 -18.77 -5.88 -12.34
CA VAL A 178 -19.07 -4.45 -12.51
C VAL A 178 -20.45 -4.31 -13.14
N ASP A 179 -21.25 -3.37 -12.61
CA ASP A 179 -22.57 -3.06 -13.17
C ASP A 179 -22.49 -2.71 -14.67
N PRO A 180 -23.26 -3.36 -15.56
CA PRO A 180 -23.18 -3.15 -17.01
C PRO A 180 -23.48 -1.71 -17.45
N GLU A 181 -24.38 -1.00 -16.77
CA GLU A 181 -24.69 0.39 -17.09
C GLU A 181 -23.57 1.32 -16.65
N PHE A 182 -22.97 1.03 -15.49
CA PHE A 182 -21.79 1.75 -15.06
C PHE A 182 -20.62 1.51 -16.01
N ARG A 183 -20.39 0.25 -16.43
CA ARG A 183 -19.35 -0.08 -17.41
C ARG A 183 -19.60 0.63 -18.74
N LEU A 184 -20.85 0.65 -19.22
CA LEU A 184 -21.20 1.39 -20.43
C LEU A 184 -20.88 2.88 -20.29
N LYS A 185 -21.24 3.49 -19.15
CA LYS A 185 -20.99 4.91 -18.87
C LYS A 185 -19.50 5.23 -18.86
N ILE A 186 -18.66 4.37 -18.24
CA ILE A 186 -17.23 4.64 -18.02
C ILE A 186 -16.37 4.18 -19.19
N ALA A 187 -16.65 2.99 -19.73
CA ALA A 187 -15.78 2.31 -20.70
C ALA A 187 -16.41 2.16 -22.11
N GLY A 188 -17.66 2.61 -22.28
CA GLY A 188 -18.36 2.55 -23.58
C GLY A 188 -18.81 1.13 -23.99
N VAL A 189 -18.68 0.13 -23.11
CA VAL A 189 -19.08 -1.26 -23.38
C VAL A 189 -19.88 -1.82 -22.21
N ARG A 190 -20.83 -2.73 -22.47
CA ARG A 190 -21.62 -3.39 -21.41
C ARG A 190 -20.96 -4.66 -20.88
N GLU A 191 -20.22 -5.36 -21.74
CA GLU A 191 -19.56 -6.62 -21.44
C GLU A 191 -18.07 -6.42 -21.15
N GLU A 192 -17.51 -7.34 -20.37
CA GLU A 192 -16.06 -7.35 -20.14
C GLU A 192 -15.31 -7.57 -21.45
N THR A 193 -14.26 -6.77 -21.65
CA THR A 193 -13.38 -6.86 -22.80
C THR A 193 -11.95 -7.09 -22.28
N PRO A 194 -11.62 -8.32 -21.88
CA PRO A 194 -10.30 -8.63 -21.31
C PRO A 194 -9.20 -8.40 -22.36
N TYR A 195 -8.00 -8.18 -21.85
CA TYR A 195 -6.82 -8.07 -22.70
C TYR A 195 -6.56 -9.40 -23.41
N ASP A 196 -6.38 -9.38 -24.72
CA ASP A 196 -6.06 -10.59 -25.48
C ASP A 196 -4.59 -11.00 -25.29
N THR A 197 -4.38 -12.00 -24.45
CA THR A 197 -3.04 -12.56 -24.19
C THR A 197 -2.69 -13.74 -25.10
N SER A 198 -3.58 -14.15 -26.00
CA SER A 198 -3.38 -15.33 -26.87
C SER A 198 -2.16 -15.23 -27.78
N LYS A 199 -1.73 -14.00 -28.08
CA LYS A 199 -0.58 -13.69 -28.94
C LYS A 199 0.74 -13.62 -28.20
N TYR A 200 0.72 -13.61 -26.86
CA TYR A 200 1.97 -13.59 -26.09
C TYR A 200 2.72 -14.92 -26.24
N ARG A 201 3.97 -14.80 -26.52
CA ARG A 201 4.91 -15.93 -26.61
C ARG A 201 6.16 -15.57 -25.82
N MET A 202 6.65 -16.53 -25.06
CA MET A 202 7.97 -16.38 -24.43
C MET A 202 9.03 -16.28 -25.52
N GLN A 203 9.91 -15.30 -25.38
CA GLN A 203 11.03 -15.08 -26.29
C GLN A 203 12.34 -15.25 -25.51
N PRO A 204 13.37 -15.85 -26.11
CA PRO A 204 14.71 -15.89 -25.50
C PRO A 204 15.17 -14.46 -25.20
N ASN A 205 15.74 -14.28 -24.01
CA ASN A 205 16.36 -13.02 -23.65
C ASN A 205 17.89 -13.15 -23.89
N PRO A 206 18.44 -12.51 -24.93
CA PRO A 206 19.85 -12.68 -25.28
C PRO A 206 20.81 -12.25 -24.16
N VAL A 207 20.38 -11.37 -23.25
CA VAL A 207 21.19 -10.96 -22.09
C VAL A 207 21.20 -12.02 -20.98
N LEU A 208 20.14 -12.84 -20.90
CA LEU A 208 19.95 -13.87 -19.87
C LEU A 208 20.01 -15.29 -20.44
N ASP A 209 20.29 -15.43 -21.77
CA ASP A 209 20.25 -16.70 -22.48
C ASP A 209 21.23 -17.73 -21.89
N GLU A 210 22.46 -17.29 -21.56
CA GLU A 210 23.43 -18.11 -20.86
C GLU A 210 23.01 -18.57 -19.47
N ARG A 211 22.01 -17.95 -18.88
CA ARG A 211 21.44 -18.27 -17.57
C ARG A 211 20.05 -18.91 -17.66
N GLY A 212 19.58 -19.22 -18.86
CA GLY A 212 18.25 -19.78 -19.09
C GLY A 212 17.11 -18.79 -18.87
N GLY A 213 17.36 -17.50 -18.98
CA GLY A 213 16.34 -16.45 -18.88
C GLY A 213 15.50 -16.34 -20.15
N VAL A 214 14.23 -15.95 -20.01
CA VAL A 214 13.32 -15.67 -21.12
C VAL A 214 12.77 -14.25 -21.01
N LYS A 215 12.50 -13.66 -22.16
CA LYS A 215 11.79 -12.38 -22.27
C LYS A 215 10.31 -12.66 -22.53
N LEU A 216 9.45 -12.05 -21.74
CA LEU A 216 8.00 -12.07 -21.94
C LEU A 216 7.55 -10.95 -22.88
#